data_1b35d8f566a855501d977c0c9368475c
#
_entry.id   1b35d8f566a855501d977c0c9368475c
#
_cell.length_a   1.000
_cell.length_b   1.000
_cell.length_c   1.000
_cell.angle_alpha   90.00
_cell.angle_beta   90.00
_cell.angle_gamma   90.00
#
_symmetry.space_group_name_H-M   'P 1'
#
loop_
_entity.id
_entity.type
_entity.pdbx_description
1 polymer ?
#
loop_
_entity_poly.entity_id
_entity_poly.type
_entity_poly.pdbx_seq_one_letter_code
_entity_poly.pdbx_strand_id
1 'polypeptide(L)'
;QRYEMNRAAGDLILPNHFATNNLNTAVNYKGNQEGWHDQTQAVFASVETGWKNMLFLTLTGRNDWASQLAYTDNKSYFYWSAGLSAVISNMVEMPSWLTFMKMRGSYSQVASPFDRFLSNPSYKYNDQTHNWSKSDTYPAHDLKPEDTRSWELGLNVRFLESLSLDVTYYRSNTYNQTIYAPLSASSGYKNFVAQTGNIQNQGVELALGYDNKWGDFSWSSNFTYTFNQNKIKELAHGIPDPITGIPVDV
;
A
#
# COMPACT_ATOMS: atom_id res chain seq x y z
N GLN A 1 18.51 0.08 -4.53
CA GLN A 1 19.53 1.07 -4.13
C GLN A 1 19.23 2.40 -4.79
N ARG A 2 19.18 3.48 -4.01
CA ARG A 2 19.08 4.86 -4.50
C ARG A 2 20.22 5.68 -3.90
N TYR A 3 20.83 6.49 -4.74
CA TYR A 3 21.86 7.46 -4.35
C TYR A 3 21.49 8.80 -4.97
N GLU A 4 21.41 9.83 -4.16
CA GLU A 4 21.08 11.17 -4.58
C GLU A 4 22.10 12.15 -3.99
N MET A 5 22.65 13.01 -4.82
CA MET A 5 23.55 14.07 -4.42
C MET A 5 23.01 15.38 -4.97
N ASN A 6 22.63 16.27 -4.07
CA ASN A 6 22.23 17.62 -4.40
C ASN A 6 23.32 18.60 -3.95
N ARG A 7 23.80 19.41 -4.88
CA ARG A 7 24.71 20.51 -4.59
C ARG A 7 24.04 21.81 -4.99
N ALA A 8 23.93 22.73 -4.06
CA ALA A 8 23.56 24.10 -4.32
C ALA A 8 24.67 25.01 -3.79
N ALA A 9 25.21 25.84 -4.66
CA ALA A 9 26.13 26.90 -4.28
C ALA A 9 25.53 28.26 -4.66
N GLY A 10 25.87 29.30 -3.89
CA GLY A 10 25.34 30.64 -4.14
C GLY A 10 25.85 31.22 -5.46
N ASP A 11 27.10 31.55 -5.55
CA ASP A 11 27.67 32.26 -6.69
C ASP A 11 28.61 31.41 -7.52
N LEU A 12 28.64 31.67 -8.83
CA LEU A 12 29.61 31.13 -9.75
C LEU A 12 30.91 31.96 -9.65
N ILE A 13 32.07 31.29 -9.65
CA ILE A 13 33.36 31.98 -9.71
C ILE A 13 33.49 32.70 -11.06
N LEU A 14 33.11 32.04 -12.14
CA LEU A 14 33.04 32.61 -13.49
C LEU A 14 31.57 32.74 -13.91
N PRO A 15 31.09 33.95 -14.24
CA PRO A 15 29.71 34.14 -14.71
C PRO A 15 29.41 33.31 -15.94
N ASN A 16 28.18 32.78 -16.02
CA ASN A 16 27.67 31.98 -17.16
C ASN A 16 28.42 30.67 -17.44
N HIS A 17 29.28 30.20 -16.55
CA HIS A 17 29.90 28.87 -16.65
C HIS A 17 29.29 27.91 -15.64
N PHE A 18 28.28 27.13 -16.07
CA PHE A 18 27.49 26.23 -15.21
C PHE A 18 28.18 24.87 -15.06
N ALA A 19 29.21 24.81 -14.19
CA ALA A 19 29.93 23.59 -13.86
C ALA A 19 30.14 23.47 -12.35
N THR A 20 30.15 22.26 -11.81
CA THR A 20 30.28 22.00 -10.37
C THR A 20 31.62 22.50 -9.79
N ASN A 21 32.67 22.52 -10.57
CA ASN A 21 33.98 23.07 -10.19
C ASN A 21 34.05 24.59 -10.25
N ASN A 22 33.04 25.25 -10.80
CA ASN A 22 32.93 26.70 -10.87
C ASN A 22 32.09 27.30 -9.74
N LEU A 23 31.74 26.51 -8.75
CA LEU A 23 30.97 26.97 -7.60
C LEU A 23 31.89 27.60 -6.56
N ASN A 24 31.51 28.78 -6.07
CA ASN A 24 32.22 29.43 -4.98
C ASN A 24 31.95 28.72 -3.66
N THR A 25 32.80 27.78 -3.28
CA THR A 25 32.67 26.96 -2.07
C THR A 25 32.97 27.72 -0.77
N ALA A 26 33.56 28.92 -0.86
CA ALA A 26 33.91 29.73 0.30
C ALA A 26 32.69 30.52 0.83
N VAL A 27 31.64 30.70 0.00
CA VAL A 27 30.46 31.48 0.35
C VAL A 27 29.20 30.63 0.03
N ASN A 28 28.50 30.16 1.07
CA ASN A 28 27.22 29.45 0.96
C ASN A 28 27.23 28.09 0.21
N TYR A 29 28.26 27.27 0.37
CA TYR A 29 28.20 25.90 -0.12
C TYR A 29 27.14 25.11 0.64
N LYS A 30 26.15 24.59 -0.08
CA LYS A 30 25.16 23.64 0.41
C LYS A 30 25.28 22.36 -0.39
N GLY A 31 25.86 21.34 0.19
CA GLY A 31 25.88 19.99 -0.37
C GLY A 31 25.02 19.07 0.49
N ASN A 32 24.19 18.25 -0.13
CA ASN A 32 23.52 17.13 0.52
C ASN A 32 23.77 15.87 -0.27
N GLN A 33 24.16 14.81 0.44
CA GLN A 33 24.35 13.50 -0.13
C GLN A 33 23.53 12.52 0.69
N GLU A 34 22.58 11.84 0.05
CA GLU A 34 21.70 10.88 0.66
C GLU A 34 21.66 9.61 -0.18
N GLY A 35 21.71 8.45 0.47
CA GLY A 35 21.61 7.18 -0.21
C GLY A 35 21.12 6.09 0.73
N TRP A 36 20.45 5.10 0.17
CA TRP A 36 20.00 3.93 0.91
C TRP A 36 19.99 2.68 0.05
N HIS A 37 20.03 1.55 0.71
CA HIS A 37 19.92 0.24 0.09
C HIS A 37 18.85 -0.57 0.83
N ASP A 38 17.77 -0.91 0.14
CA ASP A 38 16.74 -1.82 0.62
C ASP A 38 16.86 -3.15 -0.13
N GLN A 39 16.60 -4.23 0.57
CA GLN A 39 16.55 -5.56 0.00
C GLN A 39 15.28 -6.26 0.45
N THR A 40 14.57 -6.85 -0.51
CA THR A 40 13.45 -7.74 -0.26
C THR A 40 13.67 -9.03 -1.01
N GLN A 41 13.53 -10.16 -0.33
CA GLN A 41 13.52 -11.49 -0.91
C GLN A 41 12.12 -12.06 -0.74
N ALA A 42 11.65 -12.80 -1.75
CA ALA A 42 10.30 -13.35 -1.73
C ALA A 42 10.26 -14.74 -2.31
N VAL A 43 9.42 -15.58 -1.71
CA VAL A 43 9.00 -16.87 -2.29
C VAL A 43 7.50 -16.86 -2.42
N PHE A 44 6.98 -17.21 -3.57
CA PHE A 44 5.55 -17.24 -3.83
C PHE A 44 5.15 -18.49 -4.63
N ALA A 45 3.89 -18.86 -4.45
CA ALA A 45 3.24 -19.91 -5.22
C ALA A 45 1.81 -19.49 -5.59
N SER A 46 1.37 -19.91 -6.76
CA SER A 46 0.00 -19.73 -7.23
C SER A 46 -0.51 -21.02 -7.83
N VAL A 47 -1.76 -21.36 -7.50
CA VAL A 47 -2.49 -22.51 -8.06
C VAL A 47 -3.80 -21.99 -8.61
N GLU A 48 -4.07 -22.31 -9.87
CA GLU A 48 -5.33 -22.03 -10.51
C GLU A 48 -5.91 -23.33 -11.04
N THR A 49 -7.17 -23.60 -10.74
CA THR A 49 -7.86 -24.80 -11.19
C THR A 49 -9.27 -24.46 -11.63
N GLY A 50 -9.70 -25.12 -12.71
CA GLY A 50 -11.04 -24.98 -13.28
C GLY A 50 -11.74 -26.34 -13.37
N TRP A 51 -13.04 -26.34 -13.07
CA TRP A 51 -13.89 -27.53 -13.19
C TRP A 51 -15.03 -27.27 -14.19
N LYS A 52 -15.04 -28.04 -15.27
CA LYS A 52 -16.08 -28.03 -16.33
C LYS A 52 -16.42 -26.66 -16.90
N ASN A 53 -15.48 -25.71 -16.91
CA ASN A 53 -15.72 -24.30 -17.26
C ASN A 53 -16.87 -23.63 -16.45
N MET A 54 -17.18 -24.19 -15.29
CA MET A 54 -18.24 -23.72 -14.38
C MET A 54 -17.67 -23.04 -13.15
N LEU A 55 -16.68 -23.67 -12.53
CA LEU A 55 -16.02 -23.19 -11.29
C LEU A 55 -14.53 -23.00 -11.52
N PHE A 56 -14.02 -21.92 -10.98
CA PHE A 56 -12.59 -21.59 -11.02
C PHE A 56 -12.16 -21.18 -9.62
N LEU A 57 -11.10 -21.85 -9.13
CA LEU A 57 -10.47 -21.56 -7.85
C LEU A 57 -9.04 -21.09 -8.10
N THR A 58 -8.69 -19.96 -7.53
CA THR A 58 -7.32 -19.42 -7.52
C THR A 58 -6.85 -19.29 -6.08
N LEU A 59 -5.69 -19.86 -5.79
CA LEU A 59 -5.03 -19.75 -4.48
C LEU A 59 -3.63 -19.18 -4.69
N THR A 60 -3.26 -18.19 -3.89
CA THR A 60 -1.90 -17.64 -3.90
C THR A 60 -1.35 -17.58 -2.49
N GLY A 61 -0.05 -17.74 -2.37
CA GLY A 61 0.65 -17.56 -1.11
C GLY A 61 2.04 -16.96 -1.37
N ARG A 62 2.46 -16.04 -0.52
CA ARG A 62 3.76 -15.40 -0.63
C ARG A 62 4.33 -15.12 0.76
N ASN A 63 5.63 -15.34 0.90
CA ASN A 63 6.39 -14.94 2.08
C ASN A 63 7.54 -14.02 1.67
N ASP A 64 7.62 -12.88 2.34
CA ASP A 64 8.63 -11.85 2.09
C ASP A 64 9.55 -11.68 3.29
N TRP A 65 10.83 -11.46 3.01
CA TRP A 65 11.88 -11.05 3.95
C TRP A 65 12.38 -9.68 3.51
N ALA A 66 12.05 -8.65 4.26
CA ALA A 66 12.43 -7.28 3.96
C ALA A 66 13.50 -6.78 4.92
N SER A 67 14.47 -6.02 4.41
CA SER A 67 15.57 -5.47 5.22
C SER A 67 15.11 -4.53 6.33
N GLN A 68 13.94 -3.89 6.16
CA GLN A 68 13.33 -3.05 7.20
C GLN A 68 13.01 -3.82 8.48
N LEU A 69 12.77 -5.13 8.39
CA LEU A 69 12.43 -6.00 9.51
C LEU A 69 13.66 -6.55 10.27
N ALA A 70 14.88 -6.28 9.79
CA ALA A 70 16.10 -6.92 10.31
C ALA A 70 16.32 -6.76 11.82
N TYR A 71 15.88 -5.63 12.39
CA TYR A 71 16.02 -5.28 13.80
C TYR A 71 14.72 -5.39 14.61
N THR A 72 13.72 -6.11 14.08
CA THR A 72 12.47 -6.40 14.78
C THR A 72 12.36 -7.89 15.09
N ASP A 73 11.39 -8.28 15.90
CA ASP A 73 11.08 -9.69 16.19
C ASP A 73 10.48 -10.41 14.97
N ASN A 74 9.86 -9.65 14.05
CA ASN A 74 9.23 -10.15 12.84
C ASN A 74 10.26 -10.16 11.68
N LYS A 75 10.86 -11.31 11.38
CA LYS A 75 11.88 -11.42 10.32
C LYS A 75 11.31 -11.58 8.92
N SER A 76 10.07 -12.02 8.80
CA SER A 76 9.33 -12.22 7.55
C SER A 76 7.85 -12.05 7.78
N TYR A 77 7.11 -11.91 6.70
CA TYR A 77 5.65 -11.90 6.74
C TYR A 77 5.08 -12.73 5.60
N PHE A 78 4.10 -13.55 5.94
CA PHE A 78 3.36 -14.38 5.00
C PHE A 78 1.99 -13.78 4.76
N TYR A 79 1.55 -13.82 3.51
CA TYR A 79 0.22 -13.41 3.11
C TYR A 79 -0.30 -14.28 1.96
N TRP A 80 -1.62 -14.36 1.85
CA TRP A 80 -2.28 -15.27 0.94
C TRP A 80 -3.58 -14.70 0.38
N SER A 81 -4.05 -15.28 -0.71
CA SER A 81 -5.37 -14.98 -1.25
C SER A 81 -6.05 -16.24 -1.75
N ALA A 82 -7.39 -16.20 -1.71
CA ALA A 82 -8.24 -17.21 -2.30
C ALA A 82 -9.36 -16.52 -3.09
N GLY A 83 -9.53 -16.91 -4.35
CA GLY A 83 -10.59 -16.43 -5.22
C GLY A 83 -11.40 -17.59 -5.78
N LEU A 84 -12.72 -17.49 -5.72
CA LEU A 84 -13.65 -18.41 -6.32
C LEU A 84 -14.53 -17.68 -7.31
N SER A 85 -14.68 -18.20 -8.52
CA SER A 85 -15.66 -17.71 -9.46
C SER A 85 -16.51 -18.84 -10.05
N ALA A 86 -17.80 -18.58 -10.21
CA ALA A 86 -18.79 -19.51 -10.71
C ALA A 86 -19.49 -18.90 -11.94
N VAL A 87 -19.41 -19.57 -13.07
CA VAL A 87 -20.13 -19.22 -14.30
C VAL A 87 -21.50 -19.90 -14.24
N ILE A 88 -22.48 -19.21 -13.66
CA ILE A 88 -23.81 -19.74 -13.37
C ILE A 88 -24.53 -20.13 -14.66
N SER A 89 -24.34 -19.36 -15.73
CA SER A 89 -24.90 -19.65 -17.05
C SER A 89 -24.43 -20.98 -17.66
N ASN A 90 -23.32 -21.56 -17.15
CA ASN A 90 -22.87 -22.86 -17.56
C ASN A 90 -23.37 -24.00 -16.65
N MET A 91 -24.01 -23.64 -15.51
CA MET A 91 -24.48 -24.59 -14.51
C MET A 91 -25.97 -24.89 -14.63
N VAL A 92 -26.76 -23.89 -14.99
CA VAL A 92 -28.22 -23.97 -15.08
C VAL A 92 -28.71 -23.31 -16.36
N GLU A 93 -29.83 -23.78 -16.88
CA GLU A 93 -30.48 -23.15 -18.00
C GLU A 93 -31.01 -21.76 -17.62
N MET A 94 -30.64 -20.77 -18.40
CA MET A 94 -30.98 -19.37 -18.19
C MET A 94 -32.21 -18.99 -19.07
N PRO A 95 -33.07 -18.09 -18.60
CA PRO A 95 -34.09 -17.52 -19.46
C PRO A 95 -33.46 -16.74 -20.63
N SER A 96 -34.12 -16.68 -21.77
CA SER A 96 -33.58 -16.12 -23.01
C SER A 96 -33.09 -14.66 -22.94
N TRP A 97 -33.62 -13.90 -22.00
CA TRP A 97 -33.22 -12.51 -21.75
C TRP A 97 -31.91 -12.38 -20.94
N LEU A 98 -31.46 -13.45 -20.28
CA LEU A 98 -30.26 -13.49 -19.44
C LEU A 98 -29.22 -14.40 -20.11
N THR A 99 -28.30 -13.81 -20.88
CA THR A 99 -27.36 -14.57 -21.73
C THR A 99 -26.10 -15.00 -21.02
N PHE A 100 -25.72 -14.32 -19.94
CA PHE A 100 -24.54 -14.64 -19.17
C PHE A 100 -24.70 -14.21 -17.71
N MET A 101 -24.24 -15.06 -16.78
CA MET A 101 -24.15 -14.73 -15.35
C MET A 101 -22.94 -15.39 -14.73
N LYS A 102 -22.08 -14.58 -14.12
CA LYS A 102 -20.90 -15.03 -13.37
C LYS A 102 -20.88 -14.36 -12.01
N MET A 103 -20.71 -15.14 -10.96
CA MET A 103 -20.46 -14.66 -9.60
C MET A 103 -18.99 -14.86 -9.26
N ARG A 104 -18.41 -13.93 -8.50
CA ARG A 104 -17.04 -14.04 -7.97
C ARG A 104 -17.01 -13.63 -6.51
N GLY A 105 -16.17 -14.29 -5.75
CA GLY A 105 -15.86 -13.94 -4.38
C GLY A 105 -14.37 -14.14 -4.14
N SER A 106 -13.74 -13.22 -3.43
CA SER A 106 -12.34 -13.34 -3.06
C SER A 106 -12.09 -12.87 -1.65
N TYR A 107 -11.09 -13.47 -1.04
CA TYR A 107 -10.46 -12.99 0.17
C TYR A 107 -8.97 -12.85 -0.11
N SER A 108 -8.39 -11.74 0.31
CA SER A 108 -6.96 -11.49 0.19
C SER A 108 -6.41 -10.87 1.47
N GLN A 109 -5.23 -11.30 1.81
CA GLN A 109 -4.40 -10.66 2.82
C GLN A 109 -3.15 -10.14 2.13
N VAL A 110 -2.77 -8.90 2.40
CA VAL A 110 -1.56 -8.26 1.89
C VAL A 110 -0.83 -7.64 3.06
N ALA A 111 0.46 -7.89 3.14
CA ALA A 111 1.29 -7.28 4.15
C ALA A 111 2.41 -6.44 3.52
N SER A 112 2.77 -5.35 4.17
CA SER A 112 3.87 -4.49 3.76
C SER A 112 4.74 -4.09 4.94
N PRO A 113 6.06 -3.94 4.75
CA PRO A 113 6.92 -3.47 5.82
C PRO A 113 6.66 -1.98 6.09
N PHE A 114 7.01 -1.55 7.29
CA PHE A 114 7.03 -0.14 7.67
C PHE A 114 8.21 0.60 7.03
N ASP A 115 8.28 1.93 7.23
CA ASP A 115 9.32 2.79 6.67
C ASP A 115 10.73 2.43 7.18
N ARG A 116 11.74 2.75 6.36
CA ARG A 116 13.15 2.53 6.70
C ARG A 116 13.56 3.27 7.95
N PHE A 117 14.53 2.70 8.66
CA PHE A 117 15.21 3.31 9.81
C PHE A 117 14.33 3.55 11.04
N LEU A 118 13.10 3.03 11.07
CA LEU A 118 12.26 3.11 12.26
C LEU A 118 12.73 2.14 13.36
N SER A 119 13.15 0.93 12.99
CA SER A 119 13.71 -0.05 13.93
C SER A 119 15.21 0.15 14.19
N ASN A 120 15.92 0.77 13.26
CA ASN A 120 17.35 1.06 13.37
C ASN A 120 17.64 2.46 12.81
N PRO A 121 17.39 3.51 13.59
CA PRO A 121 17.57 4.88 13.14
C PRO A 121 19.06 5.19 12.89
N SER A 122 19.31 5.94 11.82
CA SER A 122 20.64 6.40 11.46
C SER A 122 20.88 7.83 11.94
N TYR A 123 22.14 8.15 12.19
CA TYR A 123 22.58 9.54 12.38
C TYR A 123 22.68 10.23 11.03
N LYS A 124 22.28 11.50 10.96
CA LYS A 124 22.47 12.36 9.80
C LYS A 124 23.62 13.32 10.05
N TYR A 125 24.58 13.35 9.13
CA TYR A 125 25.64 14.34 9.14
C TYR A 125 25.19 15.61 8.44
N ASN A 126 25.40 16.76 9.07
CA ASN A 126 25.14 18.06 8.48
C ASN A 126 26.47 18.69 8.06
N ASP A 127 26.67 18.80 6.75
CA ASP A 127 27.91 19.32 6.16
C ASP A 127 28.16 20.81 6.47
N GLN A 128 27.12 21.57 6.81
CA GLN A 128 27.24 23.00 7.10
C GLN A 128 27.67 23.27 8.54
N THR A 129 27.14 22.49 9.47
CA THR A 129 27.46 22.64 10.90
C THR A 129 28.51 21.69 11.39
N HIS A 130 28.96 20.75 10.52
CA HIS A 130 29.90 19.67 10.81
C HIS A 130 29.50 18.81 12.02
N ASN A 131 28.18 18.70 12.24
CA ASN A 131 27.63 17.97 13.38
C ASN A 131 26.79 16.78 12.94
N TRP A 132 26.77 15.75 13.78
CA TRP A 132 25.88 14.62 13.67
C TRP A 132 24.59 14.91 14.43
N SER A 133 23.44 14.71 13.78
CA SER A 133 22.13 14.72 14.43
C SER A 133 21.57 13.31 14.54
N LYS A 134 20.99 12.99 15.69
CA LYS A 134 20.24 11.75 15.86
C LYS A 134 18.88 11.84 15.17
N SER A 135 18.21 10.70 15.00
CA SER A 135 16.83 10.66 14.58
C SER A 135 15.91 11.43 15.56
N ASP A 136 14.94 12.16 15.03
CA ASP A 136 13.87 12.77 15.83
C ASP A 136 12.88 11.73 16.37
N THR A 137 12.84 10.54 15.77
CA THR A 137 11.95 9.44 16.12
C THR A 137 12.65 8.46 17.05
N TYR A 138 11.98 8.11 18.15
CA TYR A 138 12.44 7.06 19.06
C TYR A 138 12.45 5.70 18.36
N PRO A 139 13.53 4.90 18.46
CA PRO A 139 13.61 3.59 17.79
C PRO A 139 12.58 2.61 18.38
N ALA A 140 11.91 1.89 17.50
CA ALA A 140 10.94 0.87 17.89
C ALA A 140 11.39 -0.52 17.41
N HIS A 141 11.36 -1.52 18.28
CA HIS A 141 11.82 -2.89 18.01
C HIS A 141 10.70 -3.89 17.79
N ASP A 142 9.50 -3.59 18.27
CA ASP A 142 8.32 -4.45 18.24
C ASP A 142 7.36 -4.19 17.08
N LEU A 143 7.81 -3.42 16.09
CA LEU A 143 7.01 -3.09 14.92
C LEU A 143 6.63 -4.34 14.10
N LYS A 144 5.37 -4.40 13.74
CA LYS A 144 4.78 -5.42 12.86
C LYS A 144 4.60 -4.88 11.46
N PRO A 145 4.65 -5.71 10.43
CA PRO A 145 4.21 -5.32 9.09
C PRO A 145 2.75 -4.83 9.14
N GLU A 146 2.45 -3.84 8.31
CA GLU A 146 1.06 -3.44 8.05
C GLU A 146 0.34 -4.60 7.37
N ASP A 147 -0.87 -4.94 7.83
CA ASP A 147 -1.67 -6.07 7.36
C ASP A 147 -3.03 -5.57 6.87
N THR A 148 -3.27 -5.68 5.57
CA THR A 148 -4.56 -5.36 4.96
C THR A 148 -5.28 -6.64 4.57
N ARG A 149 -6.49 -6.83 5.11
CA ARG A 149 -7.39 -7.95 4.84
C ARG A 149 -8.60 -7.45 4.08
N SER A 150 -8.81 -8.02 2.89
CA SER A 150 -9.89 -7.61 2.00
C SER A 150 -10.73 -8.79 1.60
N TRP A 151 -12.01 -8.56 1.42
CA TRP A 151 -12.90 -9.47 0.74
C TRP A 151 -13.76 -8.73 -0.27
N GLU A 152 -14.08 -9.40 -1.35
CA GLU A 152 -14.85 -8.86 -2.46
C GLU A 152 -15.89 -9.86 -2.92
N LEU A 153 -17.04 -9.34 -3.30
CA LEU A 153 -18.11 -10.08 -3.95
C LEU A 153 -18.49 -9.35 -5.22
N GLY A 154 -18.48 -10.05 -6.34
CA GLY A 154 -18.79 -9.49 -7.65
C GLY A 154 -19.83 -10.31 -8.39
N LEU A 155 -20.66 -9.61 -9.13
CA LEU A 155 -21.66 -10.17 -10.03
C LEU A 155 -21.48 -9.54 -11.41
N ASN A 156 -21.29 -10.37 -12.43
CA ASN A 156 -21.25 -9.94 -13.82
C ASN A 156 -22.43 -10.60 -14.56
N VAL A 157 -23.24 -9.78 -15.19
CA VAL A 157 -24.47 -10.23 -15.88
C VAL A 157 -24.55 -9.59 -17.26
N ARG A 158 -25.03 -10.34 -18.25
CA ARG A 158 -25.34 -9.83 -19.57
C ARG A 158 -26.79 -10.11 -19.91
N PHE A 159 -27.51 -9.05 -20.30
CA PHE A 159 -28.93 -9.09 -20.64
C PHE A 159 -29.13 -8.79 -22.12
N LEU A 160 -30.08 -9.48 -22.74
CA LEU A 160 -30.54 -9.20 -24.12
C LEU A 160 -29.37 -9.03 -25.12
N GLU A 161 -28.23 -9.70 -24.87
CA GLU A 161 -27.00 -9.64 -25.68
C GLU A 161 -26.34 -8.25 -25.77
N SER A 162 -27.07 -7.19 -25.45
CA SER A 162 -26.66 -5.80 -25.63
C SER A 162 -26.29 -5.08 -24.33
N LEU A 163 -26.82 -5.50 -23.18
CA LEU A 163 -26.60 -4.86 -21.89
C LEU A 163 -25.68 -5.73 -21.02
N SER A 164 -24.65 -5.11 -20.45
CA SER A 164 -23.77 -5.73 -19.47
C SER A 164 -23.79 -4.94 -18.16
N LEU A 165 -23.84 -5.66 -17.05
CA LEU A 165 -23.78 -5.11 -15.71
C LEU A 165 -22.67 -5.84 -14.93
N ASP A 166 -21.74 -5.09 -14.37
CA ASP A 166 -20.77 -5.58 -13.38
C ASP A 166 -20.97 -4.79 -12.08
N VAL A 167 -21.20 -5.52 -10.99
CA VAL A 167 -21.32 -4.93 -9.66
C VAL A 167 -20.33 -5.62 -8.75
N THR A 168 -19.54 -4.83 -8.04
CA THR A 168 -18.61 -5.33 -7.04
C THR A 168 -18.84 -4.61 -5.72
N TYR A 169 -18.98 -5.37 -4.65
CA TYR A 169 -18.89 -4.88 -3.28
C TYR A 169 -17.58 -5.35 -2.67
N TYR A 170 -16.84 -4.43 -2.04
CA TYR A 170 -15.61 -4.72 -1.36
C TYR A 170 -15.56 -4.15 0.04
N ARG A 171 -14.77 -4.80 0.89
CA ARG A 171 -14.41 -4.30 2.21
C ARG A 171 -12.99 -4.71 2.55
N SER A 172 -12.18 -3.76 2.94
CA SER A 172 -10.82 -3.97 3.43
C SER A 172 -10.64 -3.39 4.83
N ASN A 173 -9.84 -4.06 5.63
CA ASN A 173 -9.45 -3.63 6.97
C ASN A 173 -7.92 -3.64 7.03
N THR A 174 -7.34 -2.50 7.36
CA THR A 174 -5.89 -2.33 7.53
C THR A 174 -5.56 -2.24 9.01
N TYR A 175 -4.63 -3.07 9.44
CA TYR A 175 -4.13 -3.19 10.81
C TYR A 175 -2.66 -2.80 10.86
N ASN A 176 -2.17 -2.44 12.05
CA ASN A 176 -0.77 -2.08 12.32
C ASN A 176 -0.26 -0.93 11.45
N GLN A 177 -1.14 -0.02 11.01
CA GLN A 177 -0.69 1.14 10.26
C GLN A 177 0.17 2.04 11.14
N THR A 178 1.33 2.41 10.63
CA THR A 178 2.31 3.21 11.36
C THR A 178 1.88 4.66 11.47
N ILE A 179 1.82 5.19 12.69
CA ILE A 179 1.57 6.60 13.00
C ILE A 179 2.66 7.14 13.94
N TYR A 180 2.86 8.45 13.91
CA TYR A 180 3.85 9.13 14.76
C TYR A 180 3.14 9.83 15.91
N ALA A 181 3.37 9.35 17.12
CA ALA A 181 2.87 9.94 18.36
C ALA A 181 3.92 10.89 18.95
N PRO A 182 3.52 12.08 19.44
CA PRO A 182 4.46 13.04 20.03
C PRO A 182 5.05 12.52 21.33
N LEU A 183 6.33 12.83 21.57
CA LEU A 183 7.02 12.62 22.85
C LEU A 183 7.34 13.93 23.55
N SER A 184 7.48 13.86 24.86
CA SER A 184 7.95 15.01 25.65
C SER A 184 9.35 15.44 25.18
N ALA A 185 9.57 16.75 25.06
CA ALA A 185 10.86 17.31 24.66
C ALA A 185 12.02 16.89 25.59
N SER A 186 11.73 16.58 26.86
CA SER A 186 12.72 16.07 27.84
C SER A 186 13.29 14.69 27.46
N SER A 187 12.59 13.93 26.60
CA SER A 187 13.07 12.64 26.08
C SER A 187 14.25 12.78 25.12
N GLY A 188 14.43 13.98 24.55
CA GLY A 188 15.38 14.23 23.49
C GLY A 188 14.94 13.66 22.12
N TYR A 189 13.70 13.20 21.98
CA TYR A 189 13.05 12.80 20.72
C TYR A 189 11.79 13.63 20.52
N LYS A 190 11.32 13.79 19.30
CA LYS A 190 10.09 14.53 18.99
C LYS A 190 8.87 13.62 18.99
N ASN A 191 9.05 12.37 18.54
CA ASN A 191 7.98 11.41 18.40
C ASN A 191 8.47 9.97 18.59
N PHE A 192 7.53 9.07 18.76
CA PHE A 192 7.73 7.62 18.66
C PHE A 192 6.73 7.03 17.67
N VAL A 193 6.99 5.82 17.23
CA VAL A 193 6.14 5.10 16.32
C VAL A 193 5.12 4.28 17.10
N ALA A 194 3.86 4.54 16.83
CA ALA A 194 2.74 3.74 17.30
C ALA A 194 2.08 3.02 16.10
N GLN A 195 1.44 1.88 16.34
CA GLN A 195 0.71 1.18 15.29
C GLN A 195 -0.79 1.20 15.61
N THR A 196 -1.61 1.57 14.61
CA THR A 196 -3.07 1.69 14.76
C THR A 196 -3.75 0.36 14.89
N GLY A 197 -4.98 0.37 15.45
CA GLY A 197 -5.82 -0.80 15.56
C GLY A 197 -6.43 -1.23 14.22
N ASN A 198 -7.36 -0.44 13.66
CA ASN A 198 -8.12 -0.87 12.50
C ASN A 198 -8.69 0.31 11.69
N ILE A 199 -8.30 0.39 10.42
CA ILE A 199 -8.88 1.33 9.45
C ILE A 199 -9.64 0.53 8.39
N GLN A 200 -10.92 0.84 8.22
CA GLN A 200 -11.81 0.16 7.29
C GLN A 200 -12.10 1.01 6.06
N ASN A 201 -11.95 0.40 4.88
CA ASN A 201 -12.47 0.87 3.60
C ASN A 201 -13.53 -0.10 3.10
N GLN A 202 -14.67 0.42 2.64
CA GLN A 202 -15.70 -0.38 2.00
C GLN A 202 -16.39 0.41 0.90
N GLY A 203 -16.85 -0.27 -0.13
CA GLY A 203 -17.49 0.41 -1.23
C GLY A 203 -18.21 -0.50 -2.20
N VAL A 204 -18.85 0.15 -3.15
CA VAL A 204 -19.56 -0.49 -4.27
C VAL A 204 -19.02 0.12 -5.56
N GLU A 205 -18.73 -0.74 -6.51
CA GLU A 205 -18.40 -0.37 -7.89
C GLU A 205 -19.44 -0.94 -8.83
N LEU A 206 -19.89 -0.13 -9.77
CA LEU A 206 -20.88 -0.50 -10.76
C LEU A 206 -20.38 -0.07 -12.14
N ALA A 207 -20.42 -1.00 -13.09
CA ALA A 207 -20.21 -0.71 -14.49
C ALA A 207 -21.40 -1.21 -15.29
N LEU A 208 -22.00 -0.33 -16.11
CA LEU A 208 -23.10 -0.62 -16.99
C LEU A 208 -22.66 -0.35 -18.43
N GLY A 209 -22.65 -1.38 -19.27
CA GLY A 209 -22.32 -1.30 -20.68
C GLY A 209 -23.56 -1.54 -21.55
N TYR A 210 -23.64 -0.82 -22.64
CA TYR A 210 -24.60 -1.05 -23.69
C TYR A 210 -23.89 -1.06 -25.03
N ASP A 211 -24.06 -2.18 -25.77
CA ASP A 211 -23.48 -2.38 -27.10
C ASP A 211 -24.57 -2.92 -28.03
N ASN A 212 -24.84 -2.23 -29.12
CA ASN A 212 -25.80 -2.70 -30.09
C ASN A 212 -25.42 -2.27 -31.52
N LYS A 213 -25.89 -3.06 -32.50
CA LYS A 213 -25.67 -2.81 -33.93
C LYS A 213 -26.99 -2.91 -34.67
N TRP A 214 -27.27 -1.86 -35.46
CA TRP A 214 -28.42 -1.77 -36.36
C TRP A 214 -27.94 -1.54 -37.80
N GLY A 215 -27.88 -2.61 -38.57
CA GLY A 215 -27.31 -2.56 -39.92
C GLY A 215 -25.83 -2.13 -39.89
N ASP A 216 -25.51 -1.02 -40.54
CA ASP A 216 -24.16 -0.46 -40.57
C ASP A 216 -23.85 0.49 -39.39
N PHE A 217 -24.85 0.84 -38.60
CA PHE A 217 -24.69 1.69 -37.41
C PHE A 217 -24.45 0.85 -36.19
N SER A 218 -23.39 1.16 -35.43
CA SER A 218 -23.08 0.56 -34.17
C SER A 218 -22.98 1.62 -33.07
N TRP A 219 -23.53 1.34 -31.90
CA TRP A 219 -23.47 2.19 -30.72
C TRP A 219 -22.91 1.42 -29.54
N SER A 220 -21.90 2.00 -28.87
CA SER A 220 -21.34 1.48 -27.63
C SER A 220 -21.31 2.61 -26.60
N SER A 221 -21.77 2.32 -25.40
CA SER A 221 -21.68 3.24 -24.27
C SER A 221 -21.36 2.51 -22.98
N ASN A 222 -20.61 3.15 -22.11
CA ASN A 222 -20.24 2.62 -20.81
C ASN A 222 -20.43 3.70 -19.73
N PHE A 223 -21.08 3.31 -18.62
CA PHE A 223 -21.26 4.11 -17.43
C PHE A 223 -20.64 3.41 -16.23
N THR A 224 -19.82 4.13 -15.47
CA THR A 224 -19.20 3.62 -14.24
C THR A 224 -19.60 4.49 -13.05
N TYR A 225 -19.86 3.85 -11.92
CA TYR A 225 -20.14 4.51 -10.67
C TYR A 225 -19.34 3.82 -9.54
N THR A 226 -18.67 4.62 -8.72
CA THR A 226 -17.93 4.12 -7.57
C THR A 226 -18.32 4.90 -6.32
N PHE A 227 -18.64 4.17 -5.27
CA PHE A 227 -18.85 4.71 -3.94
C PHE A 227 -17.84 4.08 -2.98
N ASN A 228 -17.11 4.90 -2.24
CA ASN A 228 -16.17 4.45 -1.21
C ASN A 228 -16.42 5.17 0.11
N GLN A 229 -16.37 4.42 1.21
CA GLN A 229 -16.40 4.93 2.57
C GLN A 229 -15.17 4.46 3.35
N ASN A 230 -14.39 5.40 3.86
CA ASN A 230 -13.30 5.15 4.78
C ASN A 230 -13.76 5.44 6.21
N LYS A 231 -13.42 4.57 7.15
CA LYS A 231 -13.74 4.74 8.57
C LYS A 231 -12.62 4.19 9.46
N ILE A 232 -12.14 5.01 10.37
CA ILE A 232 -11.30 4.55 11.47
C ILE A 232 -12.22 3.83 12.46
N LYS A 233 -12.00 2.52 12.64
CA LYS A 233 -12.77 1.67 13.57
C LYS A 233 -12.17 1.66 14.95
N GLU A 234 -10.86 1.68 15.00
CA GLU A 234 -10.10 1.59 16.24
C GLU A 234 -8.81 2.39 16.07
N LEU A 235 -8.57 3.29 16.98
CA LEU A 235 -7.31 3.99 17.13
C LEU A 235 -6.40 3.22 18.10
N ALA A 236 -5.16 3.64 18.14
CA ALA A 236 -4.22 3.13 19.12
C ALA A 236 -4.52 3.75 20.48
N HIS A 237 -5.06 2.95 21.43
CA HIS A 237 -5.32 3.38 22.79
C HIS A 237 -4.35 2.70 23.76
N GLY A 238 -3.98 3.45 24.82
CA GLY A 238 -3.18 2.92 25.90
C GLY A 238 -1.80 2.43 25.49
N ILE A 239 -1.21 3.00 24.43
CA ILE A 239 0.14 2.64 24.02
C ILE A 239 1.13 3.20 25.04
N PRO A 240 1.97 2.38 25.65
CA PRO A 240 2.94 2.87 26.62
C PRO A 240 3.96 3.79 25.90
N ASP A 241 4.12 4.99 26.40
CA ASP A 241 5.23 5.86 26.06
C ASP A 241 6.53 5.07 26.32
N PRO A 242 7.42 4.92 25.34
CA PRO A 242 8.58 4.04 25.44
C PRO A 242 9.61 4.49 26.49
N ILE A 243 9.47 5.69 27.07
CA ILE A 243 10.39 6.27 28.04
C ILE A 243 9.77 6.31 29.44
N THR A 244 8.53 6.77 29.53
CA THR A 244 7.84 6.95 30.81
C THR A 244 6.98 5.75 31.20
N GLY A 245 6.62 4.90 30.25
CA GLY A 245 5.68 3.80 30.44
C GLY A 245 4.22 4.23 30.62
N ILE A 246 3.94 5.53 30.58
CA ILE A 246 2.59 6.06 30.76
C ILE A 246 1.79 5.81 29.48
N PRO A 247 0.56 5.28 29.55
CA PRO A 247 -0.28 5.09 28.40
C PRO A 247 -0.62 6.41 27.72
N VAL A 248 -0.46 6.48 26.40
CA VAL A 248 -0.90 7.59 25.52
C VAL A 248 -1.95 7.11 24.55
N ASP A 249 -2.94 7.94 24.30
CA ASP A 249 -3.94 7.75 23.27
C ASP A 249 -3.56 8.58 22.04
N VAL A 250 -3.65 7.97 20.86
CA VAL A 250 -3.26 8.58 19.60
C VAL A 250 -4.42 8.53 18.61
#